data_ce5b2722652c9494245e3b2162287c10
#
_entry.id   ce5b2722652c9494245e3b2162287c10
#
_cell.length_a   1.000
_cell.length_b   1.000
_cell.length_c   1.000
_cell.angle_alpha   90.00
_cell.angle_beta   90.00
_cell.angle_gamma   90.00
#
_symmetry.space_group_name_H-M   'P 1'
#
loop_
_entity.id
_entity.type
_entity.pdbx_description
1 polymer ?
#
loop_
_entity_poly.entity_id
_entity_poly.type
_entity_poly.pdbx_seq_one_letter_code
_entity_poly.pdbx_strand_id
1 'polypeptide(L)'
;ISIVSPAFEEELHLSGLPTLHLDVQTIGCNGGQIFATLYDETLGLRLGHAVMDLRYRDGGYDAQPVSPLFGSYTMLMEFNPLDVVLPAGHHLSIELTDTGEDYLPSTCAVTGLSVQGGTFGMPLIDRPTDHENWFEVAHYNASAV
;
A
#
# COMPACT_ATOMS: atom_id res chain seq x y z
N ILE A 1 9.32 -3.58 3.13
CA ILE A 1 8.30 -4.09 4.08
C ILE A 1 7.31 -4.90 3.29
N SER A 2 7.00 -6.11 3.74
CA SER A 2 5.98 -6.95 3.11
C SER A 2 4.87 -7.25 4.12
N ILE A 3 3.63 -7.12 3.66
CA ILE A 3 2.42 -7.36 4.43
C ILE A 3 1.62 -8.41 3.67
N VAL A 4 1.32 -9.56 4.32
CA VAL A 4 0.68 -10.70 3.66
C VAL A 4 -0.68 -10.95 4.30
N SER A 5 -1.71 -11.15 3.46
CA SER A 5 -3.05 -11.51 3.93
C SER A 5 -3.12 -12.97 4.39
N PRO A 6 -4.12 -13.34 5.20
CA PRO A 6 -4.53 -14.74 5.31
C PRO A 6 -4.90 -15.33 3.94
N ALA A 7 -4.92 -16.67 3.85
CA ALA A 7 -5.48 -17.34 2.67
C ALA A 7 -6.98 -17.03 2.57
N PHE A 8 -7.45 -16.75 1.37
CA PHE A 8 -8.87 -16.58 1.14
C PHE A 8 -9.60 -17.94 1.18
N GLU A 9 -10.70 -17.99 1.91
CA GLU A 9 -11.47 -19.22 2.05
C GLU A 9 -12.27 -19.58 0.77
N GLU A 10 -12.57 -18.57 -0.05
CA GLU A 10 -13.32 -18.70 -1.29
C GLU A 10 -12.68 -17.89 -2.41
N GLU A 11 -13.10 -18.19 -3.64
CA GLU A 11 -12.70 -17.41 -4.81
C GLU A 11 -13.19 -15.96 -4.69
N LEU A 12 -12.33 -15.02 -5.02
CA LEU A 12 -12.63 -13.58 -5.00
C LEU A 12 -12.45 -13.00 -6.40
N HIS A 13 -13.42 -12.20 -6.84
CA HIS A 13 -13.27 -11.40 -8.05
C HIS A 13 -13.06 -9.94 -7.66
N LEU A 14 -11.83 -9.45 -7.78
CA LEU A 14 -11.47 -8.06 -7.57
C LEU A 14 -11.63 -7.31 -8.89
N SER A 15 -12.47 -6.27 -8.90
CA SER A 15 -12.62 -5.41 -10.07
C SER A 15 -12.85 -3.96 -9.63
N GLY A 16 -11.91 -3.09 -9.97
CA GLY A 16 -11.96 -1.68 -9.61
C GLY A 16 -10.61 -1.15 -9.13
N LEU A 17 -10.66 -0.16 -8.24
CA LEU A 17 -9.50 0.52 -7.66
C LEU A 17 -9.27 0.03 -6.23
N PRO A 18 -8.29 -0.85 -5.97
CA PRO A 18 -7.90 -1.14 -4.60
C PRO A 18 -7.31 0.09 -3.92
N THR A 19 -7.54 0.21 -2.63
CA THR A 19 -7.04 1.32 -1.82
C THR A 19 -6.24 0.81 -0.63
N LEU A 20 -5.23 1.57 -0.22
CA LEU A 20 -4.39 1.27 0.92
C LEU A 20 -4.31 2.50 1.82
N HIS A 21 -4.91 2.41 3.01
CA HIS A 21 -4.72 3.38 4.08
C HIS A 21 -3.57 2.92 4.95
N LEU A 22 -2.61 3.79 5.20
CA LEU A 22 -1.46 3.50 6.05
C LEU A 22 -1.23 4.61 7.06
N ASP A 23 -0.93 4.19 8.28
CA ASP A 23 -0.28 5.02 9.28
C ASP A 23 1.20 4.65 9.31
N VAL A 24 2.04 5.60 8.97
CA VAL A 24 3.48 5.38 8.82
C VAL A 24 4.28 6.34 9.69
N GLN A 25 5.42 5.87 10.14
CA GLN A 25 6.47 6.72 10.70
C GLN A 25 7.68 6.68 9.78
N THR A 26 8.22 7.84 9.51
CA THR A 26 9.38 7.99 8.63
C THR A 26 10.53 8.71 9.32
N ILE A 27 11.74 8.33 8.94
CA ILE A 27 12.97 9.03 9.25
C ILE A 27 13.65 9.34 7.92
N GLY A 28 13.99 10.58 7.67
CA GLY A 28 14.64 10.93 6.41
C GLY A 28 14.49 12.40 6.06
N CYS A 29 14.41 12.68 4.81
CA CYS A 29 14.41 14.02 4.27
C CYS A 29 13.02 14.66 4.15
N ASN A 30 12.98 15.92 3.69
CA ASN A 30 11.76 16.75 3.58
C ASN A 30 10.75 16.28 2.50
N GLY A 31 10.72 15.03 2.19
CA GLY A 31 9.87 14.43 1.17
C GLY A 31 10.15 12.94 1.11
N GLY A 32 9.92 12.37 -0.02
CA GLY A 32 10.15 10.96 -0.28
C GLY A 32 8.91 10.30 -0.86
N GLN A 33 9.15 9.26 -1.61
CA GLN A 33 8.09 8.47 -2.22
C GLN A 33 7.99 7.13 -1.52
N ILE A 34 6.77 6.66 -1.36
CA ILE A 34 6.48 5.31 -0.92
C ILE A 34 5.76 4.62 -2.07
N PHE A 35 6.29 3.48 -2.46
CA PHE A 35 5.72 2.60 -3.47
C PHE A 35 5.06 1.43 -2.78
N ALA A 36 3.86 1.09 -3.24
CA ALA A 36 3.17 -0.13 -2.84
C ALA A 36 2.97 -1.00 -4.06
N THR A 37 3.42 -2.24 -4.01
CA THR A 37 3.19 -3.22 -5.07
C THR A 37 2.32 -4.34 -4.53
N LEU A 38 1.24 -4.63 -5.22
CA LEU A 38 0.28 -5.68 -4.89
C LEU A 38 0.61 -6.94 -5.68
N TYR A 39 0.73 -8.05 -4.99
CA TYR A 39 0.98 -9.37 -5.58
C TYR A 39 -0.10 -10.39 -5.20
N ASP A 40 -0.37 -11.31 -6.10
CA ASP A 40 -0.80 -12.65 -5.71
C ASP A 40 0.45 -13.38 -5.21
N GLU A 41 0.60 -13.46 -3.90
CA GLU A 41 1.78 -14.05 -3.26
C GLU A 41 1.92 -15.54 -3.57
N THR A 42 0.80 -16.23 -3.75
CA THR A 42 0.79 -17.66 -4.05
C THR A 42 1.43 -17.99 -5.40
N LEU A 43 1.22 -17.10 -6.38
CA LEU A 43 1.79 -17.24 -7.72
C LEU A 43 3.04 -16.40 -7.95
N GLY A 44 3.36 -15.46 -7.06
CA GLY A 44 4.39 -14.46 -7.28
C GLY A 44 4.03 -13.48 -8.42
N LEU A 45 2.75 -13.28 -8.67
CA LEU A 45 2.26 -12.46 -9.78
C LEU A 45 1.95 -11.04 -9.31
N ARG A 46 2.61 -10.06 -9.93
CA ARG A 46 2.30 -8.65 -9.72
C ARG A 46 0.93 -8.31 -10.29
N LEU A 47 0.04 -7.80 -9.44
CA LEU A 47 -1.32 -7.42 -9.82
C LEU A 47 -1.44 -5.92 -10.07
N GLY A 48 -0.74 -5.12 -9.28
CA GLY A 48 -0.84 -3.68 -9.40
C GLY A 48 0.19 -2.94 -8.55
N HIS A 49 0.17 -1.62 -8.67
CA HIS A 49 1.03 -0.76 -7.86
C HIS A 49 0.36 0.58 -7.56
N ALA A 50 0.86 1.24 -6.55
CA ALA A 50 0.52 2.60 -6.16
C ALA A 50 1.77 3.35 -5.75
N VAL A 51 1.75 4.66 -5.85
CA VAL A 51 2.83 5.53 -5.37
C VAL A 51 2.25 6.74 -4.66
N MET A 52 2.91 7.14 -3.58
CA MET A 52 2.59 8.35 -2.85
C MET A 52 3.85 9.12 -2.53
N ASP A 53 3.89 10.38 -2.92
CA ASP A 53 4.86 11.33 -2.39
C ASP A 53 4.30 11.88 -1.07
N LEU A 54 5.06 11.74 0.00
CA LEU A 54 4.63 12.16 1.35
C LEU A 54 4.23 13.63 1.44
N ARG A 55 4.72 14.48 0.55
CA ARG A 55 4.30 15.88 0.48
C ARG A 55 2.87 16.06 -0.01
N TYR A 56 2.35 15.09 -0.74
CA TYR A 56 1.00 15.14 -1.33
C TYR A 56 0.08 14.06 -0.77
N ARG A 57 0.38 13.57 0.45
CA ARG A 57 -0.34 12.47 1.12
C ARG A 57 -1.85 12.71 1.31
N ASP A 58 -2.27 13.96 1.28
CA ASP A 58 -3.69 14.33 1.39
C ASP A 58 -4.43 14.30 0.04
N GLY A 59 -3.73 13.93 -1.05
CA GLY A 59 -4.29 13.93 -2.40
C GLY A 59 -4.51 15.33 -3.01
N GLY A 60 -4.07 16.39 -2.33
CA GLY A 60 -4.14 17.76 -2.80
C GLY A 60 -2.98 18.17 -3.71
N TYR A 61 -3.06 19.38 -4.25
CA TYR A 61 -2.00 19.96 -5.08
C TYR A 61 -0.96 20.76 -4.30
N ASP A 62 -1.25 21.06 -3.04
CA ASP A 62 -0.35 21.82 -2.17
C ASP A 62 0.54 20.87 -1.37
N ALA A 63 1.85 21.13 -1.42
CA ALA A 63 2.81 20.32 -0.69
C ALA A 63 2.65 20.51 0.82
N GLN A 64 2.44 19.41 1.52
CA GLN A 64 2.36 19.35 2.97
C GLN A 64 3.75 19.23 3.59
N PRO A 65 3.98 19.78 4.78
CA PRO A 65 5.25 19.63 5.46
C PRO A 65 5.58 18.17 5.76
N VAL A 66 6.83 17.80 5.55
CA VAL A 66 7.40 16.51 5.94
C VAL A 66 8.60 16.77 6.83
N SER A 67 8.63 16.13 8.00
CA SER A 67 9.74 16.30 8.93
C SER A 67 11.01 15.60 8.41
N PRO A 68 12.16 16.29 8.38
CA PRO A 68 13.42 15.68 7.94
C PRO A 68 14.01 14.71 8.96
N LEU A 69 13.55 14.74 10.20
CA LEU A 69 14.12 13.94 11.29
C LEU A 69 13.22 12.76 11.62
N PHE A 70 11.98 13.04 11.96
CA PHE A 70 10.99 12.04 12.36
C PHE A 70 9.60 12.58 12.09
N GLY A 71 8.75 11.79 11.45
CA GLY A 71 7.38 12.15 11.18
C GLY A 71 6.42 10.97 11.24
N SER A 72 5.19 11.22 11.68
CA SER A 72 4.08 10.28 11.63
C SER A 72 3.03 10.81 10.66
N TYR A 73 2.59 9.98 9.73
CA TYR A 73 1.68 10.39 8.68
C TYR A 73 0.63 9.32 8.42
N THR A 74 -0.59 9.77 8.16
CA THR A 74 -1.64 8.94 7.56
C THR A 74 -1.70 9.25 6.08
N MET A 75 -1.81 8.23 5.24
CA MET A 75 -1.85 8.39 3.79
C MET A 75 -2.85 7.40 3.18
N LEU A 76 -3.46 7.84 2.09
CA LEU A 76 -4.31 7.00 1.24
C LEU A 76 -3.60 6.82 -0.11
N MET A 77 -3.37 5.57 -0.48
CA MET A 77 -2.83 5.21 -1.79
C MET A 77 -3.90 4.49 -2.61
N GLU A 78 -4.08 4.89 -3.85
CA GLU A 78 -4.93 4.20 -4.81
C GLU A 78 -4.06 3.42 -5.78
N PHE A 79 -4.33 2.13 -5.89
CA PHE A 79 -3.67 1.29 -6.90
C PHE A 79 -4.27 1.56 -8.29
N ASN A 80 -3.52 1.20 -9.32
CA ASN A 80 -4.09 1.19 -10.66
C ASN A 80 -5.30 0.22 -10.73
N PRO A 81 -6.29 0.50 -11.61
CA PRO A 81 -7.44 -0.37 -11.77
C PRO A 81 -7.02 -1.79 -12.12
N LEU A 82 -7.69 -2.76 -11.54
CA LEU A 82 -7.48 -4.16 -11.86
C LEU A 82 -8.82 -4.89 -12.01
N ASP A 83 -8.75 -6.02 -12.71
CA ASP A 83 -9.83 -6.98 -12.85
C ASP A 83 -9.19 -8.38 -12.84
N VAL A 84 -9.31 -9.07 -11.71
CA VAL A 84 -8.64 -10.35 -11.48
C VAL A 84 -9.47 -11.26 -10.60
N VAL A 85 -9.46 -12.55 -10.93
CA VAL A 85 -10.05 -13.60 -10.11
C VAL A 85 -8.94 -14.29 -9.33
N LEU A 86 -9.06 -14.29 -8.01
CA LEU A 86 -8.17 -14.96 -7.07
C LEU A 86 -8.83 -16.25 -6.61
N PRO A 87 -8.28 -17.42 -6.92
CA PRO A 87 -8.81 -18.69 -6.43
C PRO A 87 -8.79 -18.81 -4.90
N ALA A 88 -9.65 -19.64 -4.36
CA ALA A 88 -9.58 -20.01 -2.95
C ALA A 88 -8.19 -20.55 -2.58
N GLY A 89 -7.71 -20.22 -1.41
CA GLY A 89 -6.38 -20.60 -0.92
C GLY A 89 -5.25 -19.66 -1.33
N HIS A 90 -5.51 -18.68 -2.20
CA HIS A 90 -4.51 -17.68 -2.54
C HIS A 90 -4.33 -16.65 -1.43
N HIS A 91 -3.17 -16.01 -1.41
CA HIS A 91 -2.82 -14.90 -0.53
C HIS A 91 -2.50 -13.66 -1.36
N LEU A 92 -2.87 -12.50 -0.86
CA LEU A 92 -2.34 -11.24 -1.36
C LEU A 92 -1.16 -10.78 -0.51
N SER A 93 -0.20 -10.14 -1.13
CA SER A 93 0.83 -9.39 -0.40
C SER A 93 0.98 -7.97 -0.93
N ILE A 94 1.34 -7.06 -0.04
CA ILE A 94 1.66 -5.68 -0.37
C ILE A 94 3.10 -5.46 0.04
N GLU A 95 3.94 -5.13 -0.92
CA GLU A 95 5.33 -4.75 -0.69
C GLU A 95 5.45 -3.23 -0.72
N LEU A 96 6.00 -2.66 0.36
CA LEU A 96 6.27 -1.23 0.49
C LEU A 96 7.77 -0.98 0.36
N THR A 97 8.13 -0.09 -0.56
CA THR A 97 9.51 0.31 -0.84
C THR A 97 9.62 1.83 -1.00
N ASP A 98 10.82 2.36 -0.93
CA ASP A 98 11.13 3.76 -1.22
C ASP A 98 11.55 4.02 -2.66
N THR A 99 11.63 2.95 -3.45
CA THR A 99 12.00 2.98 -4.88
C THR A 99 11.04 2.13 -5.68
N GLY A 100 10.80 2.51 -6.93
CA GLY A 100 9.97 1.76 -7.86
C GLY A 100 10.57 1.80 -9.27
N GLU A 101 10.57 0.69 -9.96
CA GLU A 101 11.17 0.56 -11.31
C GLU A 101 10.47 1.44 -12.34
N ASP A 102 9.18 1.70 -12.15
CA ASP A 102 8.34 2.42 -13.11
C ASP A 102 8.34 3.95 -12.89
N TYR A 103 9.06 4.46 -11.89
CA TYR A 103 9.00 5.86 -11.50
C TYR A 103 10.40 6.49 -11.39
N LEU A 104 10.45 7.79 -11.64
CA LEU A 104 11.67 8.55 -11.39
C LEU A 104 11.96 8.55 -9.87
N PRO A 105 13.16 8.21 -9.46
CA PRO A 105 13.52 8.22 -8.05
C PRO A 105 13.38 9.63 -7.48
N SER A 106 12.88 9.73 -6.27
CA SER A 106 12.93 10.96 -5.50
C SER A 106 14.39 11.35 -5.27
N THR A 107 14.69 12.64 -5.33
CA THR A 107 16.00 13.15 -4.94
C THR A 107 16.31 12.96 -3.45
N CYS A 108 15.35 12.45 -2.71
CA CYS A 108 15.35 12.35 -1.29
C CYS A 108 14.67 11.03 -0.88
N ALA A 109 15.48 10.02 -0.59
CA ALA A 109 14.98 8.73 -0.11
C ALA A 109 14.49 8.82 1.34
N VAL A 110 13.45 8.07 1.65
CA VAL A 110 13.05 7.80 3.03
C VAL A 110 14.07 6.83 3.62
N THR A 111 14.83 7.27 4.62
CA THR A 111 15.90 6.45 5.20
C THR A 111 15.41 5.42 6.21
N GLY A 112 14.22 5.60 6.73
CA GLY A 112 13.54 4.63 7.59
C GLY A 112 12.03 4.72 7.42
N LEU A 113 11.38 3.58 7.30
CA LEU A 113 9.93 3.46 7.21
C LEU A 113 9.45 2.41 8.20
N SER A 114 8.48 2.78 9.01
CA SER A 114 7.78 1.87 9.92
C SER A 114 6.28 2.01 9.70
N VAL A 115 5.58 0.91 9.50
CA VAL A 115 4.13 0.87 9.39
C VAL A 115 3.55 0.64 10.79
N GLN A 116 2.70 1.54 11.24
CA GLN A 116 2.07 1.50 12.55
C GLN A 116 0.69 0.83 12.50
N GLY A 117 0.04 0.89 11.37
CA GLY A 117 -1.26 0.30 11.11
C GLY A 117 -1.76 0.64 9.71
N GLY A 118 -2.91 0.09 9.36
CA GLY A 118 -3.54 0.40 8.08
C GLY A 118 -4.64 -0.58 7.73
N THR A 119 -5.30 -0.31 6.61
CA THR A 119 -6.33 -1.15 6.03
C THR A 119 -6.16 -1.21 4.51
N PHE A 120 -6.45 -2.36 3.93
CA PHE A 120 -6.48 -2.55 2.48
C PHE A 120 -7.92 -2.78 2.02
N GLY A 121 -8.42 -1.91 1.16
CA GLY A 121 -9.73 -2.00 0.57
C GLY A 121 -9.70 -2.75 -0.76
N MET A 122 -10.47 -3.82 -0.84
CA MET A 122 -10.61 -4.63 -2.05
C MET A 122 -11.98 -4.37 -2.70
N PRO A 123 -12.01 -3.86 -3.95
CA PRO A 123 -13.27 -3.74 -4.69
C PRO A 123 -13.70 -5.12 -5.19
N LEU A 124 -14.71 -5.71 -4.57
CA LEU A 124 -15.22 -7.04 -4.92
C LEU A 124 -16.49 -6.96 -5.76
N ILE A 125 -16.54 -7.76 -6.84
CA ILE A 125 -17.76 -8.01 -7.61
C ILE A 125 -18.51 -9.19 -6.98
N ASP A 126 -19.85 -9.19 -7.16
CA ASP A 126 -20.76 -10.29 -6.79
C ASP A 126 -20.98 -10.56 -5.31
N ARG A 127 -20.55 -9.65 -4.46
CA ARG A 127 -21.03 -9.66 -3.08
C ARG A 127 -22.15 -8.65 -2.93
N PRO A 128 -23.33 -9.07 -2.41
CA PRO A 128 -24.40 -8.14 -2.13
C PRO A 128 -23.88 -7.13 -1.13
N THR A 129 -24.00 -5.88 -1.48
CA THR A 129 -23.74 -4.73 -0.67
C THR A 129 -22.31 -4.17 -0.68
N ASP A 130 -22.19 -2.96 -1.04
CA ASP A 130 -21.38 -1.82 -0.57
C ASP A 130 -20.00 -2.12 0.04
N HIS A 131 -19.32 -3.20 -0.38
CA HIS A 131 -18.36 -3.73 0.55
C HIS A 131 -16.99 -3.92 0.00
N GLU A 132 -16.23 -3.01 0.44
CA GLU A 132 -14.81 -3.18 0.67
C GLU A 132 -14.64 -4.21 1.78
N ASN A 133 -14.13 -5.38 1.49
CA ASN A 133 -13.60 -6.25 2.51
C ASN A 133 -12.24 -5.71 2.91
N TRP A 134 -12.17 -5.19 4.12
CA TRP A 134 -10.96 -4.67 4.72
C TRP A 134 -10.26 -5.78 5.50
N PHE A 135 -8.94 -5.87 5.37
CA PHE A 135 -8.13 -6.59 6.35
C PHE A 135 -7.24 -5.61 7.09
N GLU A 136 -7.21 -5.72 8.41
CA GLU A 136 -6.31 -4.92 9.22
C GLU A 136 -4.88 -5.32 8.95
N VAL A 137 -4.06 -4.35 8.62
CA VAL A 137 -2.62 -4.52 8.62
C VAL A 137 -2.20 -4.54 10.08
N ALA A 138 -1.94 -5.73 10.61
CA ALA A 138 -1.45 -5.87 11.97
C ALA A 138 -0.18 -5.03 12.16
N HIS A 139 -0.02 -4.44 13.34
CA HIS A 139 1.14 -3.63 13.72
C HIS A 139 2.44 -4.32 13.33
N TYR A 140 3.07 -3.81 12.31
CA TYR A 140 4.32 -4.34 11.81
C TYR A 140 5.44 -3.37 12.18
N ASN A 141 6.19 -3.71 13.22
CA ASN A 141 7.42 -3.03 13.57
C ASN A 141 8.56 -3.62 12.72
N ALA A 142 8.60 -3.28 11.46
CA ALA A 142 9.80 -3.50 10.67
C ALA A 142 10.55 -2.17 10.62
N SER A 143 11.58 -2.02 11.43
CA SER A 143 12.61 -1.05 11.14
C SER A 143 13.30 -1.50 9.87
N ALA A 144 13.01 -0.87 8.75
CA ALA A 144 13.85 -0.97 7.57
C ALA A 144 15.21 -0.36 7.92
N VAL A 145 16.24 -1.15 7.86
CA VAL A 145 17.62 -0.71 7.98
C VAL A 145 18.10 -0.33 6.60
#